data_f8fbc920888bae30d0850413a4fdd2c4
#
_entry.id   f8fbc920888bae30d0850413a4fdd2c4
#
_cell.length_a   1.000
_cell.length_b   1.000
_cell.length_c   1.000
_cell.angle_alpha   90.00
_cell.angle_beta   90.00
_cell.angle_gamma   90.00
#
_symmetry.space_group_name_H-M   'P 1'
#
loop_
_entity.id
_entity.type
_entity.pdbx_description
1 polymer ?
#
loop_
_entity_poly.entity_id
_entity_poly.type
_entity_poly.pdbx_seq_one_letter_code
_entity_poly.pdbx_strand_id
1 'polypeptide(L)'
;MSDDYYLLLEKLELDSVNIFGWGDGGKIGLLLAINYPQKVKSLAILGTSLSGDTTALQSTAIAKINDDIKAAKDSIKAGNLEYKNVLRLLNLQINQYAIDPELLANITAPVLIVSGDKDNVKLAHTVAIYEAIPNAQLSVMPGTTHLLPKEVTMQFNNLLLRFYTKSNPKPGTSKTNPEGDN
;
A
#
# COMPACT_ATOMS: atom_id res chain seq x y z
N MET A 1 7.72 -9.96 8.16
CA MET A 1 6.58 -9.09 8.58
C MET A 1 5.24 -9.57 8.04
N SER A 2 5.04 -9.89 6.73
CA SER A 2 3.78 -10.50 6.27
C SER A 2 3.44 -11.78 7.02
N ASP A 3 4.45 -12.62 7.25
CA ASP A 3 4.31 -13.90 7.97
C ASP A 3 3.91 -13.70 9.44
N ASP A 4 4.38 -12.63 10.09
CA ASP A 4 3.99 -12.31 11.47
C ASP A 4 2.50 -11.93 11.54
N TYR A 5 2.01 -11.18 10.54
CA TYR A 5 0.57 -10.87 10.44
C TYR A 5 -0.26 -12.11 10.11
N TYR A 6 0.23 -13.00 9.23
CA TYR A 6 -0.41 -14.27 8.98
C TYR A 6 -0.56 -15.10 10.26
N LEU A 7 0.53 -15.26 11.03
CA LEU A 7 0.52 -15.98 12.30
C LEU A 7 -0.41 -15.34 13.33
N LEU A 8 -0.50 -14.00 13.35
CA LEU A 8 -1.46 -13.28 14.20
C LEU A 8 -2.90 -13.62 13.81
N LEU A 9 -3.24 -13.60 12.51
CA LEU A 9 -4.58 -13.95 12.04
C LEU A 9 -4.94 -15.41 12.36
N GLU A 10 -3.99 -16.33 12.23
CA GLU A 10 -4.16 -17.72 12.64
C GLU A 10 -4.44 -17.83 14.14
N LYS A 11 -3.62 -17.16 14.96
CA LYS A 11 -3.79 -17.17 16.43
C LYS A 11 -5.12 -16.56 16.90
N LEU A 12 -5.65 -15.60 16.13
CA LEU A 12 -6.95 -14.97 16.40
C LEU A 12 -8.12 -15.76 15.79
N GLU A 13 -7.86 -16.91 15.16
CA GLU A 13 -8.85 -17.76 14.49
C GLU A 13 -9.69 -16.98 13.45
N LEU A 14 -9.05 -16.01 12.73
CA LEU A 14 -9.71 -15.24 11.68
C LEU A 14 -9.51 -15.91 10.33
N ASP A 15 -10.61 -16.26 9.66
CA ASP A 15 -10.58 -16.89 8.33
C ASP A 15 -10.05 -15.91 7.29
N SER A 16 -10.64 -14.72 7.22
CA SER A 16 -10.19 -13.65 6.33
C SER A 16 -10.59 -12.28 6.86
N VAL A 17 -9.82 -11.26 6.50
CA VAL A 17 -10.01 -9.88 6.99
C VAL A 17 -10.00 -8.86 5.86
N ASN A 18 -10.66 -7.71 6.10
CA ASN A 18 -10.47 -6.51 5.30
C ASN A 18 -9.23 -5.77 5.82
N ILE A 19 -8.33 -5.40 4.93
CA ILE A 19 -7.05 -4.78 5.27
C ILE A 19 -7.01 -3.36 4.73
N PHE A 20 -6.59 -2.41 5.57
CA PHE A 20 -6.11 -1.11 5.13
C PHE A 20 -4.63 -0.97 5.46
N GLY A 21 -3.83 -0.64 4.45
CA GLY A 21 -2.41 -0.39 4.59
C GLY A 21 -2.01 0.99 4.06
N TRP A 22 -1.26 1.76 4.87
CA TRP A 22 -0.74 3.08 4.50
C TRP A 22 0.78 3.03 4.39
N GLY A 23 1.35 3.51 3.26
CA GLY A 23 2.79 3.46 3.00
C GLY A 23 3.33 2.02 3.05
N ASP A 24 4.25 1.77 3.96
CA ASP A 24 4.83 0.43 4.21
C ASP A 24 3.78 -0.58 4.67
N GLY A 25 2.74 -0.14 5.38
CA GLY A 25 1.60 -0.99 5.74
C GLY A 25 0.87 -1.53 4.51
N GLY A 26 0.78 -0.74 3.44
CA GLY A 26 0.23 -1.18 2.16
C GLY A 26 1.11 -2.24 1.48
N LYS A 27 2.43 -2.09 1.55
CA LYS A 27 3.38 -3.10 1.07
C LYS A 27 3.24 -4.43 1.81
N ILE A 28 3.04 -4.39 3.12
CA ILE A 28 2.76 -5.59 3.93
C ILE A 28 1.42 -6.21 3.49
N GLY A 29 0.40 -5.40 3.25
CA GLY A 29 -0.90 -5.86 2.76
C GLY A 29 -0.81 -6.54 1.40
N LEU A 30 -0.02 -6.00 0.45
CA LEU A 30 0.26 -6.63 -0.85
C LEU A 30 0.95 -7.98 -0.66
N LEU A 31 1.98 -8.07 0.18
CA LEU A 31 2.67 -9.32 0.47
C LEU A 31 1.78 -10.36 1.13
N LEU A 32 0.85 -9.95 2.01
CA LEU A 32 -0.18 -10.83 2.56
C LEU A 32 -1.11 -11.35 1.47
N ALA A 33 -1.56 -10.48 0.57
CA ALA A 33 -2.46 -10.87 -0.52
C ALA A 33 -1.79 -11.80 -1.54
N ILE A 34 -0.46 -11.67 -1.74
CA ILE A 34 0.33 -12.54 -2.62
C ILE A 34 0.56 -13.90 -1.95
N ASN A 35 1.06 -13.91 -0.69
CA ASN A 35 1.53 -15.13 -0.03
C ASN A 35 0.41 -15.91 0.68
N TYR A 36 -0.64 -15.21 1.15
CA TYR A 36 -1.74 -15.77 1.95
C TYR A 36 -3.10 -15.26 1.45
N PRO A 37 -3.43 -15.47 0.14
CA PRO A 37 -4.63 -14.91 -0.47
C PRO A 37 -5.92 -15.29 0.26
N GLN A 38 -5.99 -16.47 0.88
CA GLN A 38 -7.14 -16.93 1.66
C GLN A 38 -7.42 -16.08 2.91
N LYS A 39 -6.41 -15.35 3.42
CA LYS A 39 -6.56 -14.47 4.60
C LYS A 39 -6.99 -13.05 4.25
N VAL A 40 -7.02 -12.69 2.97
CA VAL A 40 -7.34 -11.34 2.53
C VAL A 40 -8.69 -11.29 1.83
N LYS A 41 -9.71 -10.80 2.54
CA LYS A 41 -11.06 -10.60 1.98
C LYS A 41 -11.09 -9.42 1.00
N SER A 42 -10.45 -8.32 1.34
CA SER A 42 -10.21 -7.17 0.48
C SER A 42 -9.05 -6.32 1.03
N LEU A 43 -8.38 -5.59 0.17
CA LEU A 43 -7.22 -4.77 0.52
C LEU A 43 -7.37 -3.34 0.00
N ALA A 44 -7.29 -2.36 0.88
CA ALA A 44 -7.12 -0.96 0.50
C ALA A 44 -5.69 -0.52 0.82
N ILE A 45 -5.00 0.11 -0.13
CA ILE A 45 -3.66 0.65 0.06
C ILE A 45 -3.63 2.13 -0.27
N LEU A 46 -2.84 2.88 0.49
CA LEU A 46 -2.64 4.31 0.30
C LEU A 46 -1.16 4.65 0.24
N GLY A 47 -0.74 5.37 -0.81
CA GLY A 47 0.63 5.87 -0.93
C GLY A 47 1.69 4.79 -0.79
N THR A 48 1.43 3.63 -1.40
CA THR A 48 2.27 2.43 -1.27
C THR A 48 3.24 2.34 -2.45
N SER A 49 4.51 2.07 -2.17
CA SER A 49 5.54 1.81 -3.17
C SER A 49 5.98 0.35 -3.14
N LEU A 50 6.34 -0.20 -4.30
CA LEU A 50 6.92 -1.55 -4.40
C LEU A 50 8.42 -1.54 -4.09
N SER A 51 9.09 -0.39 -4.29
CA SER A 51 10.53 -0.20 -4.03
C SER A 51 10.78 1.12 -3.32
N GLY A 52 12.00 1.28 -2.76
CA GLY A 52 12.42 2.51 -2.07
C GLY A 52 13.25 3.46 -2.94
N ASP A 53 13.30 3.26 -4.24
CA ASP A 53 14.16 4.00 -5.17
C ASP A 53 13.42 5.08 -5.98
N THR A 54 14.16 5.72 -6.89
CA THR A 54 13.64 6.79 -7.77
C THR A 54 12.64 6.30 -8.81
N THR A 55 12.45 5.01 -9.01
CA THR A 55 11.41 4.50 -9.90
C THR A 55 10.03 4.65 -9.27
N ALA A 56 9.95 4.47 -7.94
CA ALA A 56 8.72 4.53 -7.16
C ALA A 56 8.50 5.87 -6.47
N LEU A 57 9.56 6.46 -5.90
CA LEU A 57 9.46 7.63 -5.04
C LEU A 57 9.87 8.93 -5.76
N GLN A 58 9.29 10.05 -5.32
CA GLN A 58 9.72 11.37 -5.72
C GLN A 58 11.15 11.63 -5.23
N SER A 59 11.98 12.30 -6.03
CA SER A 59 13.37 12.63 -5.65
C SER A 59 13.44 13.47 -4.37
N THR A 60 12.47 14.34 -4.15
CA THR A 60 12.34 15.14 -2.93
C THR A 60 12.08 14.31 -1.68
N ALA A 61 11.29 13.24 -1.82
CA ALA A 61 11.02 12.31 -0.71
C ALA A 61 12.29 11.54 -0.34
N ILE A 62 13.05 11.06 -1.33
CA ILE A 62 14.32 10.36 -1.10
C ILE A 62 15.34 11.29 -0.46
N ALA A 63 15.46 12.53 -0.95
CA ALA A 63 16.36 13.54 -0.37
C ALA A 63 16.02 13.77 1.11
N LYS A 64 14.73 13.96 1.43
CA LYS A 64 14.28 14.12 2.81
C LYS A 64 14.64 12.92 3.69
N ILE A 65 14.41 11.70 3.24
CA ILE A 65 14.76 10.49 4.00
C ILE A 65 16.27 10.43 4.27
N ASN A 66 17.11 10.80 3.28
CA ASN A 66 18.57 10.85 3.44
C ASN A 66 19.00 11.90 4.46
N ASP A 67 18.35 13.07 4.48
CA ASP A 67 18.61 14.12 5.47
C ASP A 67 18.19 13.65 6.88
N ASP A 68 17.04 12.99 7.00
CA ASP A 68 16.56 12.42 8.26
C ASP A 68 17.51 11.31 8.77
N ILE A 69 18.06 10.47 7.87
CA ILE A 69 19.10 9.47 8.19
C ILE A 69 20.35 10.12 8.74
N LYS A 70 20.79 11.20 8.09
CA LYS A 70 21.97 11.96 8.55
C LYS A 70 21.74 12.57 9.93
N ALA A 71 20.58 13.23 10.13
CA ALA A 71 20.22 13.82 11.42
C ALA A 71 20.15 12.76 12.54
N ALA A 72 19.58 11.59 12.26
CA ALA A 72 19.52 10.47 13.22
C ALA A 72 20.92 9.96 13.58
N LYS A 73 21.83 9.82 12.60
CA LYS A 73 23.23 9.44 12.85
C LYS A 73 23.97 10.46 13.72
N ASP A 74 23.76 11.76 13.46
CA ASP A 74 24.40 12.84 14.24
C ASP A 74 23.84 12.88 15.67
N SER A 75 22.54 12.65 15.86
CA SER A 75 21.93 12.52 17.18
C SER A 75 22.50 11.35 17.98
N ILE A 76 22.71 10.18 17.34
CA ILE A 76 23.33 9.02 17.98
C ILE A 76 24.77 9.33 18.42
N LYS A 77 25.57 10.03 17.59
CA LYS A 77 26.92 10.47 17.94
C LYS A 77 26.94 11.45 19.12
N ALA A 78 25.89 12.26 19.25
CA ALA A 78 25.71 13.17 20.39
C ALA A 78 25.22 12.47 21.67
N GLY A 79 25.02 11.13 21.66
CA GLY A 79 24.62 10.34 22.83
C GLY A 79 23.14 10.00 22.91
N ASN A 80 22.32 10.44 21.97
CA ASN A 80 20.89 10.18 21.96
C ASN A 80 20.58 8.79 21.34
N LEU A 81 20.72 7.74 22.16
CA LEU A 81 20.63 6.35 21.67
C LEU A 81 19.25 5.92 21.22
N GLU A 82 18.18 6.60 21.60
CA GLU A 82 16.80 6.40 21.12
C GLU A 82 16.67 6.53 19.61
N TYR A 83 17.53 7.34 18.97
CA TYR A 83 17.57 7.48 17.50
C TYR A 83 18.06 6.24 16.75
N LYS A 84 18.58 5.21 17.43
CA LYS A 84 18.94 3.93 16.77
C LYS A 84 17.72 3.26 16.10
N ASN A 85 16.56 3.27 16.78
CA ASN A 85 15.34 2.73 16.20
C ASN A 85 14.83 3.59 15.04
N VAL A 86 14.88 4.91 15.18
CA VAL A 86 14.55 5.86 14.09
C VAL A 86 15.41 5.58 12.86
N LEU A 87 16.74 5.49 13.05
CA LEU A 87 17.69 5.21 11.97
C LEU A 87 17.38 3.86 11.30
N ARG A 88 17.03 2.81 12.08
CA ARG A 88 16.65 1.50 11.54
C ARG A 88 15.42 1.60 10.65
N LEU A 89 14.37 2.31 11.10
CA LEU A 89 13.14 2.49 10.33
C LEU A 89 13.39 3.29 9.04
N LEU A 90 14.14 4.39 9.10
CA LEU A 90 14.50 5.18 7.91
C LEU A 90 15.29 4.36 6.89
N ASN A 91 16.23 3.54 7.34
CA ASN A 91 16.98 2.64 6.44
C ASN A 91 16.07 1.57 5.81
N LEU A 92 15.05 1.09 6.51
CA LEU A 92 14.08 0.16 5.93
C LEU A 92 13.31 0.79 4.78
N GLN A 93 12.93 2.07 4.85
CA GLN A 93 12.19 2.74 3.78
C GLN A 93 12.93 2.77 2.44
N ILE A 94 14.26 2.89 2.46
CA ILE A 94 15.09 2.94 1.24
C ILE A 94 15.58 1.55 0.82
N ASN A 95 15.93 0.69 1.78
CA ASN A 95 16.61 -0.58 1.53
C ASN A 95 15.66 -1.80 1.59
N GLN A 96 14.35 -1.59 1.60
CA GLN A 96 13.39 -2.70 1.56
C GLN A 96 13.52 -3.51 0.27
N TYR A 97 13.32 -4.82 0.38
CA TYR A 97 13.12 -5.67 -0.79
C TYR A 97 12.00 -5.11 -1.68
N ALA A 98 12.29 -4.95 -2.96
CA ALA A 98 11.29 -4.62 -3.95
C ALA A 98 10.32 -5.81 -4.09
N ILE A 99 9.02 -5.51 -4.20
CA ILE A 99 8.05 -6.51 -4.66
C ILE A 99 8.17 -6.55 -6.17
N ASP A 100 8.33 -7.76 -6.71
CA ASP A 100 8.28 -7.98 -8.15
C ASP A 100 6.87 -7.62 -8.67
N PRO A 101 6.72 -6.66 -9.59
CA PRO A 101 5.43 -6.28 -10.13
C PRO A 101 4.65 -7.45 -10.75
N GLU A 102 5.33 -8.47 -11.29
CA GLU A 102 4.68 -9.64 -11.88
C GLU A 102 3.87 -10.44 -10.84
N LEU A 103 4.30 -10.44 -9.58
CA LEU A 103 3.59 -11.12 -8.49
C LEU A 103 2.23 -10.49 -8.18
N LEU A 104 2.01 -9.22 -8.54
CA LEU A 104 0.74 -8.53 -8.33
C LEU A 104 -0.41 -9.16 -9.12
N ALA A 105 -0.11 -9.80 -10.24
CA ALA A 105 -1.11 -10.53 -11.03
C ALA A 105 -1.73 -11.72 -10.28
N ASN A 106 -1.07 -12.23 -9.24
CA ASN A 106 -1.56 -13.33 -8.41
C ASN A 106 -2.56 -12.87 -7.34
N ILE A 107 -2.76 -11.58 -7.14
CA ILE A 107 -3.69 -11.06 -6.14
C ILE A 107 -5.12 -11.25 -6.62
N THR A 108 -5.85 -12.13 -5.96
CA THR A 108 -7.25 -12.47 -6.27
C THR A 108 -8.26 -11.60 -5.54
N ALA A 109 -7.90 -11.10 -4.36
CA ALA A 109 -8.75 -10.22 -3.57
C ALA A 109 -9.04 -8.89 -4.28
N PRO A 110 -10.20 -8.26 -4.08
CA PRO A 110 -10.43 -6.89 -4.52
C PRO A 110 -9.43 -5.93 -3.86
N VAL A 111 -8.82 -5.03 -4.65
CA VAL A 111 -7.86 -4.04 -4.16
C VAL A 111 -8.31 -2.64 -4.51
N LEU A 112 -8.35 -1.74 -3.51
CA LEU A 112 -8.49 -0.31 -3.70
C LEU A 112 -7.12 0.35 -3.53
N ILE A 113 -6.69 1.07 -4.56
CA ILE A 113 -5.42 1.82 -4.55
C ILE A 113 -5.76 3.30 -4.46
N VAL A 114 -5.26 3.96 -3.42
CA VAL A 114 -5.51 5.38 -3.16
C VAL A 114 -4.20 6.16 -3.18
N SER A 115 -4.21 7.34 -3.78
CA SER A 115 -3.08 8.27 -3.79
C SER A 115 -3.58 9.70 -3.79
N GLY A 116 -2.78 10.60 -3.21
CA GLY A 116 -2.88 12.02 -3.52
C GLY A 116 -2.16 12.33 -4.84
N ASP A 117 -2.54 13.38 -5.53
CA ASP A 117 -1.82 13.85 -6.74
C ASP A 117 -0.46 14.49 -6.40
N LYS A 118 -0.23 14.80 -5.12
CA LYS A 118 1.04 15.33 -4.55
C LYS A 118 1.69 14.36 -3.58
N ASP A 119 1.46 13.06 -3.75
CA ASP A 119 2.04 12.02 -2.89
C ASP A 119 3.55 11.90 -3.07
N ASN A 120 4.23 11.38 -2.06
CA ASN A 120 5.64 11.00 -2.08
C ASN A 120 5.93 9.86 -3.07
N VAL A 121 4.94 8.98 -3.30
CA VAL A 121 4.97 7.95 -4.33
C VAL A 121 4.57 8.58 -5.67
N LYS A 122 5.32 8.30 -6.71
CA LYS A 122 5.02 8.79 -8.06
C LYS A 122 3.67 8.25 -8.54
N LEU A 123 2.84 9.12 -9.10
CA LEU A 123 1.54 8.71 -9.63
C LEU A 123 1.66 7.62 -10.70
N ALA A 124 2.68 7.71 -11.57
CA ALA A 124 2.96 6.68 -12.56
C ALA A 124 3.21 5.30 -11.93
N HIS A 125 3.91 5.25 -10.77
CA HIS A 125 4.12 4.01 -10.02
C HIS A 125 2.82 3.48 -9.42
N THR A 126 1.98 4.36 -8.87
CA THR A 126 0.64 4.01 -8.37
C THR A 126 -0.25 3.43 -9.47
N VAL A 127 -0.21 4.03 -10.67
CA VAL A 127 -0.94 3.53 -11.85
C VAL A 127 -0.42 2.17 -12.28
N ALA A 128 0.89 1.96 -12.30
CA ALA A 128 1.48 0.66 -12.64
C ALA A 128 1.02 -0.46 -11.66
N ILE A 129 0.93 -0.17 -10.37
CA ILE A 129 0.36 -1.12 -9.39
C ILE A 129 -1.10 -1.43 -9.72
N TYR A 130 -1.89 -0.41 -10.06
CA TYR A 130 -3.29 -0.58 -10.46
C TYR A 130 -3.45 -1.45 -11.71
N GLU A 131 -2.61 -1.25 -12.69
CA GLU A 131 -2.66 -2.02 -13.94
C GLU A 131 -2.25 -3.48 -13.75
N ALA A 132 -1.29 -3.74 -12.84
CA ALA A 132 -0.78 -5.07 -12.57
C ALA A 132 -1.75 -5.96 -11.76
N ILE A 133 -2.68 -5.38 -10.97
CA ILE A 133 -3.62 -6.14 -10.14
C ILE A 133 -4.93 -6.36 -10.90
N PRO A 134 -5.37 -7.62 -11.13
CA PRO A 134 -6.56 -7.92 -11.94
C PRO A 134 -7.85 -7.28 -11.43
N ASN A 135 -8.08 -7.33 -10.12
CA ASN A 135 -9.31 -6.82 -9.48
C ASN A 135 -9.03 -5.55 -8.66
N ALA A 136 -8.46 -4.53 -9.30
CA ALA A 136 -8.13 -3.27 -8.65
C ALA A 136 -9.07 -2.13 -9.03
N GLN A 137 -9.25 -1.21 -8.09
CA GLN A 137 -9.87 0.10 -8.26
C GLN A 137 -8.84 1.17 -7.93
N LEU A 138 -8.85 2.29 -8.66
CA LEU A 138 -7.94 3.42 -8.44
C LEU A 138 -8.72 4.66 -8.03
N SER A 139 -8.24 5.34 -7.00
CA SER A 139 -8.73 6.65 -6.60
C SER A 139 -7.54 7.61 -6.40
N VAL A 140 -7.49 8.66 -7.19
CA VAL A 140 -6.53 9.75 -7.01
C VAL A 140 -7.28 10.97 -6.50
N MET A 141 -6.91 11.44 -5.30
CA MET A 141 -7.56 12.59 -4.69
C MET A 141 -6.80 13.88 -5.01
N PRO A 142 -7.44 14.86 -5.68
CA PRO A 142 -6.77 16.07 -6.11
C PRO A 142 -6.40 16.97 -4.93
N GLY A 143 -5.24 17.61 -5.03
CA GLY A 143 -4.76 18.59 -4.03
C GLY A 143 -4.21 17.95 -2.75
N THR A 144 -4.15 16.61 -2.65
CA THR A 144 -3.73 15.91 -1.43
C THR A 144 -2.35 15.30 -1.54
N THR A 145 -1.71 15.13 -0.39
CA THR A 145 -0.37 14.55 -0.24
C THR A 145 -0.42 13.12 0.29
N HIS A 146 0.72 12.59 0.73
CA HIS A 146 0.79 11.32 1.47
C HIS A 146 -0.03 11.32 2.77
N LEU A 147 -0.39 12.50 3.30
CA LEU A 147 -1.20 12.67 4.50
C LEU A 147 -2.72 12.77 4.21
N LEU A 148 -3.15 12.36 3.04
CA LEU A 148 -4.52 12.37 2.55
C LEU A 148 -5.59 12.00 3.62
N PRO A 149 -5.41 10.97 4.48
CA PRO A 149 -6.41 10.65 5.50
C PRO A 149 -6.63 11.77 6.52
N LYS A 150 -5.64 12.65 6.73
CA LYS A 150 -5.73 13.82 7.62
C LYS A 150 -6.25 15.05 6.90
N GLU A 151 -5.98 15.17 5.59
CA GLU A 151 -6.34 16.34 4.78
C GLU A 151 -7.80 16.30 4.35
N VAL A 152 -8.32 15.12 4.02
CA VAL A 152 -9.67 14.91 3.51
C VAL A 152 -10.36 13.72 4.20
N THR A 153 -10.34 13.71 5.54
CA THR A 153 -10.75 12.59 6.39
C THR A 153 -12.11 12.02 6.03
N MET A 154 -13.12 12.88 5.83
CA MET A 154 -14.49 12.42 5.56
C MET A 154 -14.60 11.74 4.21
N GLN A 155 -14.01 12.33 3.16
CA GLN A 155 -14.02 11.78 1.81
C GLN A 155 -13.28 10.44 1.77
N PHE A 156 -12.13 10.36 2.44
CA PHE A 156 -11.34 9.14 2.53
C PHE A 156 -12.09 8.02 3.26
N ASN A 157 -12.69 8.29 4.42
CA ASN A 157 -13.46 7.31 5.16
C ASN A 157 -14.68 6.80 4.35
N ASN A 158 -15.40 7.70 3.67
CA ASN A 158 -16.51 7.31 2.79
C ASN A 158 -16.06 6.44 1.62
N LEU A 159 -14.88 6.70 1.05
CA LEU A 159 -14.29 5.88 0.00
C LEU A 159 -14.01 4.46 0.51
N LEU A 160 -13.36 4.32 1.67
CA LEU A 160 -13.08 3.02 2.29
C LEU A 160 -14.36 2.26 2.62
N LEU A 161 -15.34 2.90 3.25
CA LEU A 161 -16.63 2.28 3.59
C LEU A 161 -17.33 1.77 2.34
N ARG A 162 -17.37 2.58 1.27
CA ARG A 162 -17.96 2.17 -0.01
C ARG A 162 -17.23 0.96 -0.59
N PHE A 163 -15.90 0.95 -0.55
CA PHE A 163 -15.10 -0.15 -1.07
C PHE A 163 -15.37 -1.44 -0.30
N TYR A 164 -15.33 -1.41 1.03
CA TYR A 164 -15.53 -2.61 1.86
C TYR A 164 -16.97 -3.15 1.84
N THR A 165 -17.95 -2.31 1.50
CA THR A 165 -19.36 -2.72 1.41
C THR A 165 -19.80 -3.12 0.01
N LYS A 166 -19.12 -2.61 -1.04
CA LYS A 166 -19.45 -2.85 -2.45
C LYS A 166 -18.16 -3.07 -3.24
N SER A 167 -17.71 -4.31 -3.36
CA SER A 167 -16.60 -4.61 -4.28
C SER A 167 -17.12 -4.55 -5.73
N ASN A 168 -16.68 -3.54 -6.50
CA ASN A 168 -16.94 -3.46 -7.93
C ASN A 168 -15.66 -3.89 -8.68
N PRO A 169 -15.68 -4.95 -9.50
CA PRO A 169 -14.53 -5.35 -10.32
C PRO A 169 -14.19 -4.29 -11.37
N LYS A 170 -12.97 -4.35 -11.92
CA LYS A 170 -12.56 -3.52 -13.06
C LYS A 170 -13.55 -3.66 -14.23
N PRO A 171 -13.83 -2.58 -14.98
CA PRO A 171 -14.55 -2.68 -16.24
C PRO A 171 -13.84 -3.67 -17.17
N GLY A 172 -14.60 -4.60 -17.76
CA GLY A 172 -14.07 -5.65 -18.66
C GLY A 172 -13.73 -6.97 -17.99
N THR A 173 -13.77 -7.08 -16.66
CA THR A 173 -13.64 -8.35 -15.93
C THR A 173 -14.99 -8.99 -15.60
N SER A 174 -16.11 -8.33 -15.90
CA SER A 174 -17.42 -8.97 -15.80
C SER A 174 -17.49 -10.07 -16.87
N LYS A 175 -17.52 -11.31 -16.44
CA LYS A 175 -17.94 -12.41 -17.31
C LYS A 175 -19.32 -12.02 -17.83
N THR A 176 -19.42 -11.68 -19.11
CA THR A 176 -20.70 -11.67 -19.81
C THR A 176 -21.23 -13.08 -19.69
N ASN A 177 -22.26 -13.26 -18.90
CA ASN A 177 -23.02 -14.50 -18.90
C ASN A 177 -23.67 -14.61 -20.28
N PRO A 178 -23.33 -15.58 -21.13
CA PRO A 178 -23.96 -15.76 -22.42
C PRO A 178 -25.18 -16.70 -22.29
N GLU A 179 -26.03 -16.45 -21.33
CA GLU A 179 -27.34 -17.14 -21.21
C GLU A 179 -28.37 -16.01 -21.26
N GLY A 180 -28.84 -15.61 -22.40
CA GLY A 180 -29.88 -16.25 -23.19
C GLY A 180 -31.23 -15.81 -22.66
N ASP A 181 -31.74 -14.59 -23.12
CA ASP A 181 -33.19 -14.38 -23.20
C ASP A 181 -33.75 -15.38 -24.24
N ASN A 182 -34.54 -16.29 -23.76
CA ASN A 182 -35.64 -16.95 -24.48
C ASN A 182 -36.92 -16.71 -23.71
#